data_3343c26fd6bb3bb85e5024f22471687b
#
_entry.id   3343c26fd6bb3bb85e5024f22471687b
#
_cell.length_a   1.000
_cell.length_b   1.000
_cell.length_c   1.000
_cell.angle_alpha   90.00
_cell.angle_beta   90.00
_cell.angle_gamma   90.00
#
_symmetry.space_group_name_H-M   'P 1'
#
loop_
_entity.id
_entity.type
_entity.pdbx_description
1 polymer ?
#
loop_
_entity_poly.entity_id
_entity_poly.type
_entity_poly.pdbx_seq_one_letter_code
_entity_poly.pdbx_strand_id
1 'polypeptide(L)'
;MPNFFARVSGHAESPALGASLGDQIPLEAVKIKGRPIRAWDARVDQLNGAVSLAKVQDLHTQMDYLVAEAKKIKGLDFHNDWKVLTILIGANNLCISCEDGRKDATPEFFDAKYRAILERVRNDIPKVFVNAVPMFNISGVHAQQQTSDYCKLIKPVSNNECPCMGREDRDRAAMDEHNALYTRVIHNIASDYAAKNYSDFAVVAQPCFQDLPVLALEYLSGVDCFHPR
;
A
#
# COMPACT_ATOMS: atom_id res chain seq x y z
N MET A 1 -3.72 7.86 -5.88
CA MET A 1 -2.89 8.79 -5.11
C MET A 1 -1.67 9.33 -5.85
N PRO A 2 -0.85 8.56 -6.56
CA PRO A 2 0.28 9.13 -7.32
C PRO A 2 -0.09 10.29 -8.24
N ASN A 3 -1.28 10.23 -8.87
CA ASN A 3 -1.78 11.31 -9.74
C ASN A 3 -2.13 12.61 -9.01
N PHE A 4 -2.49 12.55 -7.74
CA PHE A 4 -2.76 13.75 -6.96
C PHE A 4 -1.46 14.56 -6.79
N PHE A 5 -0.37 13.91 -6.45
CA PHE A 5 0.93 14.57 -6.34
C PHE A 5 1.44 15.11 -7.67
N ALA A 6 1.30 14.36 -8.76
CA ALA A 6 1.67 14.84 -10.08
C ALA A 6 0.88 16.10 -10.49
N ARG A 7 -0.42 16.17 -10.18
CA ARG A 7 -1.25 17.36 -10.43
C ARG A 7 -0.87 18.55 -9.57
N VAL A 8 -0.58 18.34 -8.29
CA VAL A 8 -0.20 19.43 -7.36
C VAL A 8 1.18 19.97 -7.66
N SER A 9 2.11 19.14 -8.11
CA SER A 9 3.46 19.55 -8.50
C SER A 9 3.58 20.15 -9.91
N GLY A 10 2.47 20.24 -10.66
CA GLY A 10 2.47 20.76 -12.03
C GLY A 10 2.95 19.77 -13.10
N HIS A 11 3.28 18.54 -12.73
CA HIS A 11 3.67 17.48 -13.65
C HIS A 11 2.43 16.64 -14.06
N ALA A 12 1.45 17.31 -14.68
CA ALA A 12 0.15 16.74 -15.03
C ALA A 12 0.21 15.52 -15.98
N GLU A 13 1.36 15.26 -16.58
CA GLU A 13 1.54 14.24 -17.60
C GLU A 13 2.36 13.01 -17.12
N SER A 14 2.68 12.92 -15.85
CA SER A 14 3.38 11.75 -15.30
C SER A 14 2.44 10.91 -14.42
N PRO A 15 1.53 10.15 -15.00
CA PRO A 15 0.62 9.31 -14.24
C PRO A 15 1.36 8.03 -13.83
N ALA A 16 1.75 7.93 -12.59
CA ALA A 16 1.99 6.63 -11.99
C ALA A 16 0.63 5.97 -11.69
N LEU A 17 -0.11 5.66 -12.72
CA LEU A 17 -1.41 4.96 -12.65
C LEU A 17 -1.17 3.51 -13.06
N GLY A 18 -0.27 2.83 -12.37
CA GLY A 18 0.03 1.49 -12.74
C GLY A 18 -0.79 0.45 -12.02
N ALA A 19 -1.08 -0.61 -12.74
CA ALA A 19 -1.28 -1.91 -12.16
C ALA A 19 -0.03 -2.29 -11.35
N SER A 20 -0.21 -3.10 -10.33
CA SER A 20 0.89 -3.69 -9.59
C SER A 20 1.72 -4.60 -10.47
N LEU A 21 2.94 -4.90 -10.05
CA LEU A 21 3.83 -5.85 -10.72
C LEU A 21 3.17 -7.24 -10.93
N GLY A 22 2.22 -7.61 -10.05
CA GLY A 22 1.45 -8.85 -10.14
C GLY A 22 0.29 -8.80 -11.15
N ASP A 23 -0.10 -7.61 -11.58
CA ASP A 23 -1.29 -7.42 -12.43
C ASP A 23 -0.92 -7.25 -13.92
N GLN A 24 0.22 -7.75 -14.34
CA GLN A 24 0.62 -7.83 -15.75
C GLN A 24 -0.23 -8.86 -16.52
N ILE A 25 -1.54 -8.81 -16.31
CA ILE A 25 -2.49 -9.57 -17.12
C ILE A 25 -2.76 -8.75 -18.38
N PRO A 26 -2.65 -9.32 -19.58
CA PRO A 26 -3.08 -8.66 -20.81
C PRO A 26 -4.59 -8.41 -20.72
N LEU A 27 -4.97 -7.22 -20.36
CA LEU A 27 -6.37 -6.86 -20.05
C LEU A 27 -7.20 -6.41 -21.26
N GLU A 28 -6.78 -6.75 -22.46
CA GLU A 28 -7.63 -6.58 -23.66
C GLU A 28 -8.98 -7.30 -23.55
N ALA A 29 -9.10 -8.25 -22.62
CA ALA A 29 -10.26 -9.12 -22.46
C ALA A 29 -11.18 -8.78 -21.29
N VAL A 30 -10.81 -7.92 -20.32
CA VAL A 30 -11.62 -7.68 -19.13
C VAL A 30 -12.36 -6.36 -19.21
N LYS A 31 -13.69 -6.45 -19.37
CA LYS A 31 -14.59 -5.31 -19.28
C LYS A 31 -15.44 -5.42 -18.03
N ILE A 32 -15.40 -4.43 -17.12
CA ILE A 32 -16.32 -4.33 -16.01
C ILE A 32 -17.38 -3.27 -16.36
N LYS A 33 -18.66 -3.68 -16.34
CA LYS A 33 -19.79 -2.80 -16.74
C LYS A 33 -19.59 -2.14 -18.11
N GLY A 34 -19.01 -2.87 -19.07
CA GLY A 34 -18.82 -2.36 -20.44
C GLY A 34 -17.66 -1.36 -20.62
N ARG A 35 -16.96 -1.01 -19.53
CA ARG A 35 -15.76 -0.15 -19.61
C ARG A 35 -14.50 -1.01 -19.59
N PRO A 36 -13.54 -0.76 -20.48
CA PRO A 36 -12.26 -1.46 -20.41
C PRO A 36 -11.55 -1.09 -19.11
N ILE A 37 -11.07 -2.09 -18.39
CA ILE A 37 -10.13 -1.86 -17.29
C ILE A 37 -8.80 -1.49 -17.96
N ARG A 38 -8.21 -0.39 -17.51
CA ARG A 38 -6.91 0.01 -18.03
C ARG A 38 -5.85 -1.01 -17.58
N ALA A 39 -5.25 -1.68 -18.57
CA ALA A 39 -4.08 -2.51 -18.35
C ALA A 39 -2.86 -1.66 -17.94
N TRP A 40 -1.86 -2.26 -17.32
CA TRP A 40 -0.55 -1.67 -17.14
C TRP A 40 0.03 -1.26 -18.51
N ASP A 41 0.48 0.00 -18.58
CA ASP A 41 1.14 0.55 -19.77
C ASP A 41 2.50 1.09 -19.36
N ALA A 42 3.58 0.42 -19.78
CA ALA A 42 4.95 0.76 -19.46
C ALA A 42 5.34 2.22 -19.82
N ARG A 43 4.60 2.86 -20.71
CA ARG A 43 4.87 4.26 -21.13
C ARG A 43 4.38 5.27 -20.11
N VAL A 44 3.37 4.92 -19.31
CA VAL A 44 2.69 5.82 -18.36
C VAL A 44 2.68 5.27 -16.93
N ASP A 45 2.74 3.97 -16.75
CA ASP A 45 2.68 3.29 -15.46
C ASP A 45 4.09 2.98 -14.96
N GLN A 46 4.91 4.02 -14.80
CA GLN A 46 6.30 3.89 -14.40
C GLN A 46 6.44 3.96 -12.88
N LEU A 47 7.42 3.22 -12.35
CA LEU A 47 7.78 3.23 -10.94
C LEU A 47 6.64 2.88 -9.96
N ASN A 48 5.67 2.09 -10.41
CA ASN A 48 4.73 1.44 -9.51
C ASN A 48 5.21 0.01 -9.23
N GLY A 49 5.84 -0.18 -8.07
CA GLY A 49 6.35 -1.48 -7.61
C GLY A 49 5.34 -2.28 -6.81
N ALA A 50 4.08 -1.81 -6.65
CA ALA A 50 3.09 -2.52 -5.86
C ALA A 50 2.74 -3.88 -6.48
N VAL A 51 2.54 -4.88 -5.62
CA VAL A 51 2.18 -6.25 -6.01
C VAL A 51 0.94 -6.65 -5.23
N SER A 52 -0.05 -7.23 -5.91
CA SER A 52 -1.25 -7.77 -5.26
C SER A 52 -0.88 -8.82 -4.22
N LEU A 53 -1.58 -8.83 -3.08
CA LEU A 53 -1.35 -9.71 -1.94
C LEU A 53 -0.01 -9.52 -1.22
N ALA A 54 0.79 -8.53 -1.59
CA ALA A 54 2.08 -8.29 -0.95
C ALA A 54 1.93 -7.96 0.53
N LYS A 55 2.84 -8.50 1.31
CA LYS A 55 3.04 -8.25 2.73
C LYS A 55 4.32 -7.44 2.94
N VAL A 56 4.56 -6.96 4.15
CA VAL A 56 5.75 -6.16 4.47
C VAL A 56 7.06 -6.85 4.09
N GLN A 57 7.15 -8.18 4.20
CA GLN A 57 8.34 -8.94 3.82
C GLN A 57 8.59 -8.98 2.30
N ASP A 58 7.58 -8.69 1.48
CA ASP A 58 7.68 -8.76 0.01
C ASP A 58 8.21 -7.45 -0.60
N LEU A 59 8.39 -6.40 0.21
CA LEU A 59 8.91 -5.11 -0.23
C LEU A 59 10.30 -5.22 -0.88
N HIS A 60 11.11 -6.20 -0.52
CA HIS A 60 12.43 -6.38 -1.14
C HIS A 60 12.33 -6.65 -2.64
N THR A 61 11.38 -7.48 -3.07
CA THR A 61 11.14 -7.76 -4.50
C THR A 61 10.64 -6.52 -5.24
N GLN A 62 9.78 -5.72 -4.59
CA GLN A 62 9.31 -4.47 -5.16
C GLN A 62 10.45 -3.46 -5.33
N MET A 63 11.40 -3.44 -4.38
CA MET A 63 12.59 -2.59 -4.47
C MET A 63 13.53 -3.01 -5.61
N ASP A 64 13.70 -4.30 -5.87
CA ASP A 64 14.51 -4.77 -7.01
C ASP A 64 14.01 -4.15 -8.32
N TYR A 65 12.70 -4.18 -8.52
CA TYR A 65 12.06 -3.54 -9.66
C TYR A 65 12.26 -2.03 -9.68
N LEU A 66 11.95 -1.33 -8.59
CA LEU A 66 12.01 0.13 -8.52
C LEU A 66 13.41 0.68 -8.78
N VAL A 67 14.45 0.04 -8.21
CA VAL A 67 15.85 0.43 -8.43
C VAL A 67 16.24 0.23 -9.90
N ALA A 68 15.85 -0.90 -10.48
CA ALA A 68 16.17 -1.21 -11.86
C ALA A 68 15.48 -0.26 -12.86
N GLU A 69 14.21 0.06 -12.62
CA GLU A 69 13.42 0.92 -13.51
C GLU A 69 13.75 2.40 -13.33
N ALA A 70 14.01 2.88 -12.10
CA ALA A 70 14.37 4.27 -11.87
C ALA A 70 15.64 4.68 -12.62
N LYS A 71 16.62 3.78 -12.76
CA LYS A 71 17.86 4.01 -13.51
C LYS A 71 17.64 4.17 -15.02
N LYS A 72 16.49 3.74 -15.54
CA LYS A 72 16.15 3.83 -16.97
C LYS A 72 15.33 5.07 -17.33
N ILE A 73 14.86 5.82 -16.33
CA ILE A 73 14.01 7.00 -16.56
C ILE A 73 14.79 8.08 -17.27
N LYS A 74 14.36 8.41 -18.47
CA LYS A 74 14.99 9.48 -19.26
C LYS A 74 14.77 10.83 -18.59
N GLY A 75 15.86 11.56 -18.35
CA GLY A 75 15.82 12.88 -17.74
C GLY A 75 15.89 12.87 -16.21
N LEU A 76 15.92 11.70 -15.57
CA LEU A 76 16.22 11.56 -14.15
C LEU A 76 17.72 11.38 -13.95
N ASP A 77 18.36 12.30 -13.22
CA ASP A 77 19.68 12.03 -12.64
C ASP A 77 19.50 11.17 -11.38
N PHE A 78 19.70 9.86 -11.55
CA PHE A 78 19.46 8.90 -10.45
C PHE A 78 20.28 9.23 -9.20
N HIS A 79 21.46 9.82 -9.33
CA HIS A 79 22.32 10.11 -8.20
C HIS A 79 22.07 11.49 -7.58
N ASN A 80 21.66 12.48 -8.36
CA ASN A 80 21.57 13.86 -7.90
C ASN A 80 20.16 14.39 -7.70
N ASP A 81 19.16 13.83 -8.39
CA ASP A 81 17.78 14.26 -8.19
C ASP A 81 17.17 13.64 -6.93
N TRP A 82 16.30 14.39 -6.26
CA TRP A 82 15.49 13.87 -5.17
C TRP A 82 14.38 12.98 -5.70
N LYS A 83 14.19 11.82 -5.06
CA LYS A 83 13.09 10.88 -5.34
C LYS A 83 12.11 10.88 -4.17
N VAL A 84 10.83 10.75 -4.49
CA VAL A 84 9.77 10.53 -3.49
C VAL A 84 9.31 9.09 -3.60
N LEU A 85 9.44 8.34 -2.52
CA LEU A 85 8.97 6.96 -2.40
C LEU A 85 7.79 6.92 -1.43
N THR A 86 6.64 6.42 -1.88
CA THR A 86 5.49 6.19 -1.01
C THR A 86 5.36 4.70 -0.72
N ILE A 87 5.34 4.34 0.56
CA ILE A 87 5.14 2.97 1.03
C ILE A 87 3.82 2.90 1.78
N LEU A 88 2.87 2.16 1.23
CA LEU A 88 1.59 1.79 1.85
C LEU A 88 1.53 0.27 1.85
N ILE A 89 1.81 -0.35 2.99
CA ILE A 89 1.92 -1.80 3.14
C ILE A 89 1.43 -2.25 4.52
N GLY A 90 1.02 -3.50 4.63
CA GLY A 90 0.62 -4.11 5.89
C GLY A 90 -0.82 -4.62 5.91
N ALA A 91 -1.67 -4.23 4.94
CA ALA A 91 -3.04 -4.70 4.87
C ALA A 91 -3.13 -6.24 4.87
N ASN A 92 -2.33 -6.89 4.04
CA ASN A 92 -2.33 -8.36 3.95
C ASN A 92 -1.71 -9.06 5.18
N ASN A 93 -0.84 -8.38 5.95
CA ASN A 93 -0.43 -8.87 7.26
C ASN A 93 -1.57 -8.75 8.27
N LEU A 94 -2.31 -7.62 8.28
CA LEU A 94 -3.45 -7.39 9.16
C LEU A 94 -4.59 -8.37 8.88
N CYS A 95 -4.86 -8.68 7.61
CA CYS A 95 -5.93 -9.59 7.21
C CYS A 95 -5.80 -11.02 7.77
N ILE A 96 -4.61 -11.39 8.27
CA ILE A 96 -4.33 -12.69 8.88
C ILE A 96 -3.89 -12.57 10.35
N SER A 97 -3.89 -11.38 10.93
CA SER A 97 -3.35 -11.13 12.29
C SER A 97 -4.15 -11.80 13.41
N CYS A 98 -5.43 -12.13 13.17
CA CYS A 98 -6.28 -12.86 14.11
C CYS A 98 -6.03 -14.36 14.14
N GLU A 99 -5.20 -14.90 13.25
CA GLU A 99 -4.92 -16.32 13.17
C GLU A 99 -3.85 -16.71 14.18
N ASP A 100 -4.08 -17.80 14.92
CA ASP A 100 -3.12 -18.29 15.89
C ASP A 100 -1.77 -18.65 15.26
N GLY A 101 -0.70 -18.23 15.92
CA GLY A 101 0.67 -18.56 15.50
C GLY A 101 1.19 -17.79 14.28
N ARG A 102 0.50 -16.78 13.81
CA ARG A 102 0.92 -15.93 12.65
C ARG A 102 2.04 -14.98 13.05
N LYS A 103 3.26 -15.49 13.08
CA LYS A 103 4.48 -14.68 13.38
C LYS A 103 4.72 -13.58 12.35
N ASP A 104 4.28 -13.76 11.11
CA ASP A 104 4.42 -12.80 10.02
C ASP A 104 3.39 -11.64 10.06
N ALA A 105 2.50 -11.64 11.07
CA ALA A 105 1.54 -10.57 11.31
C ALA A 105 1.76 -9.83 12.64
N THR A 106 2.80 -10.16 13.41
CA THR A 106 3.07 -9.46 14.66
C THR A 106 3.64 -8.05 14.42
N PRO A 107 3.40 -7.09 15.33
CA PRO A 107 3.98 -5.75 15.23
C PRO A 107 5.51 -5.74 15.20
N GLU A 108 6.15 -6.65 15.92
CA GLU A 108 7.60 -6.77 15.97
C GLU A 108 8.17 -7.26 14.63
N PHE A 109 7.49 -8.21 13.99
CA PHE A 109 7.85 -8.65 12.65
C PHE A 109 7.69 -7.54 11.63
N PHE A 110 6.56 -6.79 11.70
CA PHE A 110 6.31 -5.65 10.85
C PHE A 110 7.39 -4.58 11.00
N ASP A 111 7.74 -4.19 12.24
CA ASP A 111 8.79 -3.22 12.53
C ASP A 111 10.14 -3.66 11.94
N ALA A 112 10.55 -4.89 12.24
CA ALA A 112 11.83 -5.43 11.77
C ALA A 112 11.92 -5.43 10.23
N LYS A 113 10.86 -5.84 9.53
CA LYS A 113 10.82 -5.87 8.05
C LYS A 113 10.75 -4.49 7.44
N TYR A 114 9.97 -3.58 8.05
CA TYR A 114 9.88 -2.21 7.58
C TYR A 114 11.21 -1.47 7.73
N ARG A 115 11.91 -1.63 8.86
CA ARG A 115 13.26 -1.06 9.05
C ARG A 115 14.27 -1.64 8.07
N ALA A 116 14.24 -2.94 7.85
CA ALA A 116 15.13 -3.59 6.88
C ALA A 116 14.97 -3.04 5.47
N ILE A 117 13.71 -2.78 5.03
CA ILE A 117 13.50 -2.18 3.71
C ILE A 117 13.95 -0.72 3.65
N LEU A 118 13.74 0.07 4.70
CA LEU A 118 14.21 1.45 4.73
C LEU A 118 15.73 1.57 4.68
N GLU A 119 16.46 0.70 5.38
CA GLU A 119 17.92 0.65 5.27
C GLU A 119 18.35 0.27 3.86
N ARG A 120 17.63 -0.64 3.21
CA ARG A 120 17.88 -0.98 1.82
C ARG A 120 17.60 0.22 0.88
N VAL A 121 16.45 0.91 1.05
CA VAL A 121 16.13 2.11 0.27
C VAL A 121 17.26 3.13 0.39
N ARG A 122 17.73 3.40 1.60
CA ARG A 122 18.80 4.36 1.87
C ARG A 122 20.12 3.98 1.19
N ASN A 123 20.42 2.68 1.13
CA ASN A 123 21.66 2.20 0.53
C ASN A 123 21.62 2.14 -1.00
N ASP A 124 20.45 1.80 -1.57
CA ASP A 124 20.31 1.51 -3.00
C ASP A 124 19.87 2.72 -3.82
N ILE A 125 19.19 3.70 -3.19
CA ILE A 125 18.64 4.88 -3.87
C ILE A 125 19.13 6.15 -3.16
N PRO A 126 20.00 6.96 -3.77
CA PRO A 126 20.43 8.23 -3.20
C PRO A 126 19.32 9.28 -3.25
N LYS A 127 19.32 10.19 -2.29
CA LYS A 127 18.40 11.34 -2.18
C LYS A 127 16.93 10.92 -2.26
N VAL A 128 16.43 10.29 -1.19
CA VAL A 128 15.06 9.81 -1.09
C VAL A 128 14.31 10.44 0.07
N PHE A 129 13.12 10.92 -0.25
CA PHE A 129 12.10 11.27 0.73
C PHE A 129 11.04 10.15 0.76
N VAL A 130 10.93 9.47 1.89
CA VAL A 130 9.99 8.35 2.07
C VAL A 130 8.72 8.83 2.77
N ASN A 131 7.58 8.68 2.10
CA ASN A 131 6.26 8.76 2.71
C ASN A 131 5.89 7.37 3.24
N ALA A 132 5.97 7.17 4.54
CA ALA A 132 5.48 5.98 5.22
C ALA A 132 4.01 6.19 5.59
N VAL A 133 3.10 5.46 4.95
CA VAL A 133 1.65 5.67 5.09
C VAL A 133 1.05 4.57 5.96
N PRO A 134 0.50 4.90 7.15
CA PRO A 134 -0.26 3.96 7.95
C PRO A 134 -1.52 3.47 7.23
N MET A 135 -1.96 2.26 7.58
CA MET A 135 -3.19 1.69 7.02
C MET A 135 -4.43 2.34 7.66
N PHE A 136 -5.50 2.42 6.87
CA PHE A 136 -6.82 2.73 7.39
C PHE A 136 -7.40 1.54 8.21
N ASN A 137 -8.50 1.78 8.92
CA ASN A 137 -9.21 0.74 9.65
C ASN A 137 -9.89 -0.22 8.66
N ILE A 138 -9.26 -1.39 8.40
CA ILE A 138 -9.76 -2.38 7.45
C ILE A 138 -11.05 -3.03 7.95
N SER A 139 -11.21 -3.22 9.28
CA SER A 139 -12.43 -3.82 9.84
C SER A 139 -13.68 -3.00 9.52
N GLY A 140 -13.53 -1.69 9.39
CA GLY A 140 -14.61 -0.79 9.01
C GLY A 140 -15.23 -1.08 7.64
N VAL A 141 -14.49 -1.72 6.73
CA VAL A 141 -15.01 -2.17 5.43
C VAL A 141 -16.15 -3.17 5.62
N HIS A 142 -16.06 -4.05 6.63
CA HIS A 142 -17.15 -4.98 6.97
C HIS A 142 -18.48 -4.25 7.21
N ALA A 143 -18.47 -3.17 7.98
CA ALA A 143 -19.68 -2.40 8.26
C ALA A 143 -20.27 -1.79 6.97
N GLN A 144 -19.41 -1.28 6.08
CA GLN A 144 -19.86 -0.73 4.81
C GLN A 144 -20.46 -1.78 3.87
N GLN A 145 -19.92 -2.99 3.86
CA GLN A 145 -20.48 -4.10 3.08
C GLN A 145 -21.91 -4.45 3.51
N GLN A 146 -22.27 -4.25 4.78
CA GLN A 146 -23.62 -4.50 5.29
C GLN A 146 -24.67 -3.49 4.78
N THR A 147 -24.24 -2.34 4.23
CA THR A 147 -25.15 -1.30 3.71
C THR A 147 -25.61 -1.55 2.28
N SER A 148 -25.02 -2.52 1.56
CA SER A 148 -25.32 -2.84 0.16
C SER A 148 -25.73 -4.29 -0.02
N ASP A 149 -26.87 -4.56 -0.64
CA ASP A 149 -27.31 -5.92 -0.92
C ASP A 149 -26.39 -6.65 -1.89
N TYR A 150 -25.80 -5.92 -2.84
CA TYR A 150 -24.77 -6.48 -3.73
C TYR A 150 -23.53 -6.92 -2.95
N CYS A 151 -23.02 -6.08 -2.04
CA CYS A 151 -21.83 -6.40 -1.26
C CYS A 151 -22.10 -7.58 -0.28
N LYS A 152 -23.32 -7.67 0.27
CA LYS A 152 -23.73 -8.85 1.08
C LYS A 152 -23.68 -10.13 0.25
N LEU A 153 -24.12 -10.07 -1.00
CA LEU A 153 -24.13 -11.23 -1.91
C LEU A 153 -22.72 -11.74 -2.21
N ILE A 154 -21.77 -10.83 -2.45
CA ILE A 154 -20.38 -11.18 -2.80
C ILE A 154 -19.46 -11.31 -1.58
N LYS A 155 -19.98 -11.14 -0.37
CA LYS A 155 -19.22 -11.21 0.89
C LYS A 155 -18.29 -12.44 1.00
N PRO A 156 -18.66 -13.66 0.54
CA PRO A 156 -17.74 -14.80 0.59
C PRO A 156 -16.42 -14.57 -0.13
N VAL A 157 -16.40 -13.77 -1.21
CA VAL A 157 -15.19 -13.43 -1.95
C VAL A 157 -14.30 -12.53 -1.10
N SER A 158 -14.82 -11.42 -0.59
CA SER A 158 -14.07 -10.48 0.24
C SER A 158 -13.60 -11.07 1.57
N ASN A 159 -14.36 -12.02 2.15
CA ASN A 159 -13.94 -12.74 3.35
C ASN A 159 -12.71 -13.62 3.11
N ASN A 160 -12.57 -14.20 1.91
CA ASN A 160 -11.36 -14.96 1.56
C ASN A 160 -10.14 -14.06 1.37
N GLU A 161 -10.35 -12.81 0.90
CA GLU A 161 -9.27 -11.85 0.72
C GLU A 161 -8.74 -11.31 2.05
N CYS A 162 -9.62 -11.16 3.05
CA CYS A 162 -9.27 -10.70 4.39
C CYS A 162 -9.99 -11.52 5.47
N PRO A 163 -9.45 -12.70 5.84
CA PRO A 163 -10.12 -13.61 6.79
C PRO A 163 -10.48 -12.95 8.12
N CYS A 164 -9.60 -12.16 8.72
CA CYS A 164 -9.86 -11.52 10.01
C CYS A 164 -11.02 -10.51 9.95
N MET A 165 -11.20 -9.82 8.84
CA MET A 165 -12.35 -8.95 8.62
C MET A 165 -13.64 -9.76 8.48
N GLY A 166 -13.57 -10.90 7.79
CA GLY A 166 -14.74 -11.73 7.45
C GLY A 166 -15.29 -12.56 8.57
N ARG A 167 -14.51 -12.82 9.62
CA ARG A 167 -14.84 -13.67 10.76
C ARG A 167 -15.67 -12.93 11.83
N GLU A 168 -15.48 -13.27 13.09
CA GLU A 168 -16.21 -12.75 14.24
C GLU A 168 -15.74 -11.35 14.67
N ASP A 169 -16.53 -10.69 15.52
CA ASP A 169 -16.18 -9.34 16.02
C ASP A 169 -14.88 -9.32 16.80
N ARG A 170 -14.56 -10.40 17.54
CA ARG A 170 -13.28 -10.52 18.25
C ARG A 170 -12.09 -10.52 17.30
N ASP A 171 -12.21 -11.12 16.12
CA ASP A 171 -11.15 -11.21 15.12
C ASP A 171 -10.92 -9.84 14.47
N ARG A 172 -12.01 -9.09 14.21
CA ARG A 172 -11.95 -7.70 13.77
C ARG A 172 -11.30 -6.80 14.83
N ALA A 173 -11.68 -6.96 16.09
CA ALA A 173 -11.08 -6.20 17.19
C ALA A 173 -9.58 -6.48 17.33
N ALA A 174 -9.16 -7.74 17.23
CA ALA A 174 -7.74 -8.12 17.24
C ALA A 174 -6.98 -7.50 16.05
N MET A 175 -7.59 -7.50 14.86
CA MET A 175 -7.02 -6.86 13.67
C MET A 175 -6.86 -5.35 13.86
N ASP A 176 -7.84 -4.67 14.48
CA ASP A 176 -7.80 -3.23 14.76
C ASP A 176 -6.72 -2.89 15.78
N GLU A 177 -6.53 -3.73 16.79
CA GLU A 177 -5.43 -3.60 17.75
C GLU A 177 -4.07 -3.69 17.04
N HIS A 178 -3.89 -4.68 16.17
CA HIS A 178 -2.67 -4.81 15.37
C HIS A 178 -2.46 -3.60 14.44
N ASN A 179 -3.52 -3.07 13.84
CA ASN A 179 -3.44 -1.87 13.00
C ASN A 179 -2.96 -0.65 13.79
N ALA A 180 -3.48 -0.45 15.00
CA ALA A 180 -3.02 0.61 15.88
C ALA A 180 -1.54 0.45 16.29
N LEU A 181 -1.09 -0.80 16.49
CA LEU A 181 0.31 -1.11 16.75
C LEU A 181 1.20 -0.84 15.53
N TYR A 182 0.79 -1.23 14.32
CA TYR A 182 1.52 -0.93 13.09
C TYR A 182 1.63 0.58 12.83
N THR A 183 0.58 1.32 13.10
CA THR A 183 0.59 2.79 13.02
C THR A 183 1.65 3.38 13.96
N ARG A 184 1.70 2.92 15.23
CA ARG A 184 2.74 3.33 16.18
C ARG A 184 4.14 2.98 15.71
N VAL A 185 4.33 1.79 15.14
CA VAL A 185 5.62 1.37 14.55
C VAL A 185 6.05 2.36 13.47
N ILE A 186 5.18 2.74 12.55
CA ILE A 186 5.50 3.70 11.48
C ILE A 186 5.90 5.06 12.06
N HIS A 187 5.18 5.57 13.06
CA HIS A 187 5.54 6.82 13.73
C HIS A 187 6.88 6.75 14.46
N ASN A 188 7.15 5.64 15.16
CA ASN A 188 8.42 5.43 15.85
C ASN A 188 9.58 5.38 14.83
N ILE A 189 9.41 4.67 13.73
CA ILE A 189 10.39 4.62 12.64
C ILE A 189 10.66 6.03 12.11
N ALA A 190 9.63 6.81 11.80
CA ALA A 190 9.80 8.16 11.30
C ALA A 190 10.56 9.05 12.28
N SER A 191 10.24 8.95 13.58
CA SER A 191 10.95 9.66 14.64
C SER A 191 12.43 9.27 14.74
N ASP A 192 12.73 7.96 14.68
CA ASP A 192 14.09 7.45 14.72
C ASP A 192 14.94 7.95 13.54
N TYR A 193 14.36 7.97 12.34
CA TYR A 193 15.05 8.49 11.15
C TYR A 193 15.20 10.01 11.17
N ALA A 194 14.24 10.76 11.72
CA ALA A 194 14.38 12.20 11.94
C ALA A 194 15.53 12.51 12.90
N ALA A 195 15.69 11.74 13.97
CA ALA A 195 16.78 11.90 14.93
C ALA A 195 18.17 11.63 14.31
N LYS A 196 18.28 10.78 13.30
CA LYS A 196 19.54 10.50 12.58
C LYS A 196 20.00 11.66 11.70
N ASN A 197 19.10 12.57 11.33
CA ASN A 197 19.36 13.80 10.57
C ASN A 197 20.21 13.60 9.32
N TYR A 198 19.87 12.60 8.49
CA TYR A 198 20.57 12.40 7.21
C TYR A 198 20.30 13.56 6.25
N SER A 199 21.33 13.97 5.51
CA SER A 199 21.22 15.07 4.53
C SER A 199 20.54 14.67 3.21
N ASP A 200 20.44 13.38 2.95
CA ASP A 200 20.01 12.80 1.67
C ASP A 200 18.90 11.73 1.82
N PHE A 201 18.42 11.51 3.04
CA PHE A 201 17.40 10.52 3.33
C PHE A 201 16.46 10.97 4.45
N ALA A 202 15.16 10.99 4.17
CA ALA A 202 14.15 11.34 5.17
C ALA A 202 12.98 10.33 5.14
N VAL A 203 12.45 10.03 6.30
CA VAL A 203 11.23 9.21 6.46
C VAL A 203 10.20 10.00 7.23
N VAL A 204 9.02 10.16 6.66
CA VAL A 204 7.90 10.88 7.27
C VAL A 204 6.68 9.97 7.34
N ALA A 205 6.10 9.84 8.53
CA ALA A 205 4.80 9.20 8.69
C ALA A 205 3.71 10.16 8.18
N GLN A 206 2.98 9.73 7.15
CA GLN A 206 1.89 10.51 6.57
C GLN A 206 0.57 10.13 7.25
N PRO A 207 -0.18 11.05 7.84
CA PRO A 207 -1.40 10.72 8.58
C PRO A 207 -2.55 10.23 7.71
N CYS A 208 -2.44 10.32 6.41
CA CYS A 208 -3.41 10.18 5.34
C CYS A 208 -4.67 9.35 5.64
N PHE A 209 -4.53 8.15 6.22
CA PHE A 209 -5.65 7.23 6.44
C PHE A 209 -5.83 6.80 7.89
N GLN A 210 -4.86 7.09 8.77
CA GLN A 210 -4.87 6.55 10.13
C GLN A 210 -6.09 6.98 10.97
N ASP A 211 -6.61 8.18 10.70
CA ASP A 211 -7.73 8.76 11.43
C ASP A 211 -9.07 8.59 10.68
N LEU A 212 -9.08 7.86 9.56
CA LEU A 212 -10.30 7.53 8.86
C LEU A 212 -10.97 6.33 9.54
N PRO A 213 -12.11 6.52 10.21
CA PRO A 213 -12.77 5.43 10.91
C PRO A 213 -13.30 4.37 9.93
N VAL A 214 -13.69 4.78 8.76
CA VAL A 214 -14.25 3.91 7.71
C VAL A 214 -14.09 4.57 6.34
N LEU A 215 -13.71 3.80 5.33
CA LEU A 215 -13.86 4.19 3.93
C LEU A 215 -15.33 4.07 3.53
N ALA A 216 -15.94 5.15 3.05
CA ALA A 216 -17.32 5.08 2.57
C ALA A 216 -17.46 4.11 1.38
N LEU A 217 -18.62 3.46 1.27
CA LEU A 217 -18.88 2.42 0.26
C LEU A 217 -18.56 2.89 -1.17
N GLU A 218 -18.78 4.16 -1.46
CA GLU A 218 -18.51 4.76 -2.77
C GLU A 218 -17.02 4.75 -3.16
N TYR A 219 -16.12 4.65 -2.19
CA TYR A 219 -14.67 4.53 -2.41
C TYR A 219 -14.20 3.09 -2.48
N LEU A 220 -15.07 2.12 -2.27
CA LEU A 220 -14.75 0.71 -2.43
C LEU A 220 -14.99 0.24 -3.86
N SER A 221 -14.23 -0.76 -4.26
CA SER A 221 -14.35 -1.39 -5.57
C SER A 221 -15.76 -1.95 -5.79
N GLY A 222 -16.33 -1.69 -6.95
CA GLY A 222 -17.60 -2.29 -7.35
C GLY A 222 -17.49 -3.76 -7.75
N VAL A 223 -16.30 -4.35 -7.70
CA VAL A 223 -16.06 -5.75 -8.07
C VAL A 223 -16.12 -6.65 -6.83
N ASP A 224 -15.43 -6.25 -5.77
CA ASP A 224 -15.23 -7.05 -4.56
C ASP A 224 -15.79 -6.38 -3.28
N CYS A 225 -16.19 -5.12 -3.35
CA CYS A 225 -16.62 -4.32 -2.20
C CYS A 225 -15.58 -4.28 -1.05
N PHE A 226 -14.32 -4.44 -1.36
CA PHE A 226 -13.25 -4.53 -0.37
C PHE A 226 -12.09 -3.58 -0.68
N HIS A 227 -11.49 -3.70 -1.85
CA HIS A 227 -10.36 -2.85 -2.22
C HIS A 227 -10.79 -1.40 -2.48
N PRO A 228 -9.99 -0.40 -2.13
CA PRO A 228 -10.21 0.99 -2.54
C PRO A 228 -10.17 1.14 -4.06
N ARG A 229 -11.01 2.08 -4.58
CA ARG A 229 -11.02 2.43 -6.02
C ARG A 229 -9.82 3.28 -6.41
#